data_83cf4be9adf05c61f76a465cc06e0697
#
_entry.id   83cf4be9adf05c61f76a465cc06e0697
#
_cell.length_a   1.000
_cell.length_b   1.000
_cell.length_c   1.000
_cell.angle_alpha   90.00
_cell.angle_beta   90.00
_cell.angle_gamma   90.00
#
_symmetry.space_group_name_H-M   'P 1'
#
loop_
_entity.id
_entity.type
_entity.pdbx_description
1 polymer ?
#
loop_
_entity_poly.entity_id
_entity_poly.type
_entity_poly.pdbx_seq_one_letter_code
_entity_poly.pdbx_strand_id
1 'polypeptide(L)'
;MLNPIIIKPWIKKFKAFLLCWSLSFAVIHAQNSLTKTIAADSVNSIEINGNQIFNISVTTTKNNKILVSSTLDGEYQNKYQIALKQEGTQLFLALNYVSFEDIPDDKRNANKVIAATLKVEIPEDLMLNIKSDVGSVNVTGQFESIFIELLQGYCNVVGKASSATINTIDGNIKVATNNAVINANSKHGNSKADLLKPSENVWHLYSINGDITVVKQE
;
A
#
# COMPACT_ATOMS: atom_id res chain seq x y z
N MET A 1 15.62 55.83 -46.10
CA MET A 1 15.57 56.09 -44.63
C MET A 1 14.58 55.09 -44.02
N LEU A 2 15.07 54.04 -43.34
CA LEU A 2 14.24 53.02 -42.68
C LEU A 2 13.97 53.53 -41.26
N ASN A 3 12.67 53.69 -40.90
CA ASN A 3 12.26 54.05 -39.55
C ASN A 3 12.49 52.90 -38.60
N PRO A 4 13.11 53.07 -37.43
CA PRO A 4 13.24 52.02 -36.44
C PRO A 4 11.88 51.73 -35.80
N ILE A 5 11.45 50.45 -35.83
CA ILE A 5 10.24 49.95 -35.15
C ILE A 5 10.48 50.05 -33.64
N ILE A 6 9.90 51.07 -33.01
CA ILE A 6 9.89 51.22 -31.55
C ILE A 6 8.92 50.20 -30.97
N ILE A 7 9.43 49.06 -30.52
CA ILE A 7 8.65 48.06 -29.79
C ILE A 7 8.27 48.65 -28.44
N LYS A 8 6.97 48.90 -28.23
CA LYS A 8 6.41 49.50 -27.01
C LYS A 8 6.89 48.73 -25.76
N PRO A 9 7.34 49.39 -24.71
CA PRO A 9 7.89 48.75 -23.49
C PRO A 9 6.91 47.80 -22.79
N TRP A 10 5.63 47.92 -23.06
CA TRP A 10 4.59 47.05 -22.53
C TRP A 10 4.66 45.60 -23.07
N ILE A 11 5.04 45.43 -24.33
CA ILE A 11 5.21 44.11 -24.96
C ILE A 11 6.38 43.35 -24.33
N LYS A 12 7.46 44.05 -23.94
CA LYS A 12 8.59 43.43 -23.21
C LYS A 12 8.19 42.97 -21.84
N LYS A 13 7.36 43.73 -21.09
CA LYS A 13 6.84 43.35 -19.77
C LYS A 13 5.87 42.17 -19.86
N PHE A 14 5.04 42.13 -20.90
CA PHE A 14 4.10 40.99 -21.12
C PHE A 14 4.84 39.70 -21.48
N LYS A 15 5.88 39.75 -22.31
CA LYS A 15 6.73 38.60 -22.61
C LYS A 15 7.48 38.08 -21.37
N ALA A 16 7.99 38.96 -20.52
CA ALA A 16 8.64 38.58 -19.26
C ALA A 16 7.66 37.95 -18.28
N PHE A 17 6.42 38.45 -18.19
CA PHE A 17 5.36 37.88 -17.36
C PHE A 17 4.95 36.49 -17.85
N LEU A 18 4.83 36.28 -19.15
CA LEU A 18 4.49 34.95 -19.75
C LEU A 18 5.62 33.94 -19.56
N LEU A 19 6.89 34.40 -19.60
CA LEU A 19 8.05 33.55 -19.32
C LEU A 19 8.11 33.13 -17.84
N CYS A 20 7.84 34.04 -16.91
CA CYS A 20 7.76 33.69 -15.47
C CYS A 20 6.58 32.75 -15.17
N TRP A 21 5.46 32.91 -15.85
CA TRP A 21 4.30 32.03 -15.66
C TRP A 21 4.56 30.59 -16.19
N SER A 22 5.30 30.45 -17.30
CA SER A 22 5.66 29.14 -17.83
C SER A 22 6.68 28.40 -16.96
N LEU A 23 7.53 29.09 -16.18
CA LEU A 23 8.47 28.45 -15.24
C LEU A 23 7.79 27.97 -13.95
N SER A 24 6.61 28.47 -13.60
CA SER A 24 5.91 28.09 -12.36
C SER A 24 5.29 26.69 -12.40
N PHE A 25 5.18 26.05 -13.57
CA PHE A 25 4.59 24.71 -13.73
C PHE A 25 5.60 23.56 -13.69
N ALA A 26 6.89 23.83 -13.50
CA ALA A 26 7.94 22.83 -13.55
C ALA A 26 8.37 22.31 -12.15
N VAL A 27 7.50 22.34 -11.14
CA VAL A 27 7.77 21.61 -9.90
C VAL A 27 7.32 20.15 -10.10
N ILE A 28 8.11 19.41 -10.88
CA ILE A 28 7.97 17.96 -10.97
C ILE A 28 8.53 17.40 -9.67
N HIS A 29 7.67 16.97 -8.77
CA HIS A 29 8.09 16.15 -7.63
C HIS A 29 8.52 14.80 -8.20
N ALA A 30 9.80 14.56 -8.26
CA ALA A 30 10.37 13.26 -8.61
C ALA A 30 10.14 12.32 -7.43
N GLN A 31 9.01 11.62 -7.41
CA GLN A 31 8.78 10.48 -6.53
C GLN A 31 9.58 9.30 -7.06
N ASN A 32 10.33 8.66 -6.18
CA ASN A 32 11.01 7.41 -6.55
C ASN A 32 9.98 6.28 -6.62
N SER A 33 9.63 5.88 -7.82
CA SER A 33 8.70 4.79 -8.07
C SER A 33 9.42 3.61 -8.70
N LEU A 34 9.18 2.42 -8.18
CA LEU A 34 9.67 1.17 -8.73
C LEU A 34 8.46 0.31 -9.15
N THR A 35 8.53 -0.27 -10.34
CA THR A 35 7.56 -1.27 -10.81
C THR A 35 8.30 -2.51 -11.26
N LYS A 36 7.90 -3.68 -10.75
CA LYS A 36 8.43 -4.99 -11.15
C LYS A 36 7.29 -5.93 -11.52
N THR A 37 7.48 -6.69 -12.59
CA THR A 37 6.55 -7.75 -13.02
C THR A 37 7.24 -9.10 -12.90
N ILE A 38 6.57 -10.08 -12.32
CA ILE A 38 7.05 -11.45 -12.07
C ILE A 38 6.02 -12.41 -12.66
N ALA A 39 6.48 -13.50 -13.29
CA ALA A 39 5.59 -14.61 -13.65
C ALA A 39 5.10 -15.32 -12.38
N ALA A 40 3.82 -15.67 -12.33
CA ALA A 40 3.23 -16.30 -11.15
C ALA A 40 3.17 -17.82 -11.21
N ASP A 41 3.66 -18.45 -12.30
CA ASP A 41 3.48 -19.89 -12.58
C ASP A 41 3.91 -20.83 -11.44
N SER A 42 4.86 -20.41 -10.60
CA SER A 42 5.37 -21.20 -9.48
C SER A 42 5.07 -20.57 -8.12
N VAL A 43 4.23 -19.54 -8.05
CA VAL A 43 3.95 -18.82 -6.80
C VAL A 43 2.59 -19.23 -6.27
N ASN A 44 2.54 -19.77 -5.03
CA ASN A 44 1.31 -20.13 -4.33
C ASN A 44 1.03 -19.20 -3.16
N SER A 45 2.04 -18.49 -2.65
CA SER A 45 1.89 -17.59 -1.52
C SER A 45 2.71 -16.32 -1.65
N ILE A 46 2.13 -15.23 -1.13
CA ILE A 46 2.76 -13.92 -1.04
C ILE A 46 2.91 -13.58 0.43
N GLU A 47 4.13 -13.27 0.85
CA GLU A 47 4.43 -12.77 2.19
C GLU A 47 4.95 -11.34 2.11
N ILE A 48 4.29 -10.42 2.81
CA ILE A 48 4.65 -9.01 2.85
C ILE A 48 5.07 -8.65 4.28
N ASN A 49 6.36 -8.36 4.45
CA ASN A 49 6.82 -7.65 5.63
C ASN A 49 6.57 -6.15 5.41
N GLY A 50 5.51 -5.66 6.02
CA GLY A 50 5.02 -4.29 5.89
C GLY A 50 5.67 -3.29 6.84
N ASN A 51 6.68 -3.71 7.62
CA ASN A 51 7.35 -2.81 8.55
C ASN A 51 7.90 -1.58 7.82
N GLN A 52 7.60 -0.38 8.36
CA GLN A 52 7.91 0.91 7.76
C GLN A 52 7.17 1.22 6.43
N ILE A 53 6.24 0.37 5.98
CA ILE A 53 5.39 0.65 4.83
C ILE A 53 4.07 1.24 5.32
N PHE A 54 3.84 2.51 4.98
CA PHE A 54 2.70 3.27 5.49
C PHE A 54 1.36 2.83 4.89
N ASN A 55 1.37 2.36 3.65
CA ASN A 55 0.15 1.88 2.98
C ASN A 55 0.45 0.68 2.07
N ILE A 56 -0.25 -0.41 2.31
CA ILE A 56 -0.17 -1.64 1.53
C ILE A 56 -1.51 -1.88 0.86
N SER A 57 -1.52 -2.02 -0.46
CA SER A 57 -2.71 -2.37 -1.24
C SER A 57 -2.44 -3.65 -2.02
N VAL A 58 -3.27 -4.67 -1.84
CA VAL A 58 -3.20 -5.93 -2.59
C VAL A 58 -4.52 -6.14 -3.33
N THR A 59 -4.43 -6.40 -4.64
CA THR A 59 -5.59 -6.67 -5.47
C THR A 59 -5.38 -7.94 -6.29
N THR A 60 -6.39 -8.79 -6.39
CA THR A 60 -6.30 -9.97 -7.26
C THR A 60 -6.75 -9.67 -8.68
N THR A 61 -6.16 -10.36 -9.63
CA THR A 61 -6.47 -10.27 -11.06
C THR A 61 -6.53 -11.67 -11.67
N LYS A 62 -7.18 -11.77 -12.84
CA LYS A 62 -7.20 -13.03 -13.61
C LYS A 62 -5.93 -13.28 -14.44
N ASN A 63 -4.97 -12.37 -14.37
CA ASN A 63 -3.70 -12.49 -15.07
C ASN A 63 -2.75 -13.40 -14.28
N ASN A 64 -1.97 -14.21 -14.98
CA ASN A 64 -0.93 -15.05 -14.36
C ASN A 64 0.40 -14.29 -14.18
N LYS A 65 0.31 -13.06 -13.64
CA LYS A 65 1.47 -12.21 -13.37
C LYS A 65 1.28 -11.50 -12.04
N ILE A 66 2.38 -11.32 -11.33
CA ILE A 66 2.46 -10.50 -10.12
C ILE A 66 3.08 -9.17 -10.53
N LEU A 67 2.35 -8.07 -10.29
CA LEU A 67 2.84 -6.71 -10.48
C LEU A 67 3.06 -6.06 -9.11
N VAL A 68 4.27 -5.64 -8.86
CA VAL A 68 4.66 -4.95 -7.62
C VAL A 68 5.05 -3.52 -7.98
N SER A 69 4.34 -2.56 -7.41
CA SER A 69 4.62 -1.14 -7.57
C SER A 69 4.85 -0.51 -6.20
N SER A 70 5.93 0.24 -6.04
CA SER A 70 6.21 0.99 -4.81
C SER A 70 6.50 2.45 -5.13
N THR A 71 6.06 3.32 -4.22
CA THR A 71 6.40 4.73 -4.23
C THR A 71 7.04 5.05 -2.90
N LEU A 72 8.20 5.68 -2.94
CA LEU A 72 8.93 6.12 -1.78
C LEU A 72 9.00 7.64 -1.81
N ASP A 73 8.63 8.26 -0.69
CA ASP A 73 8.69 9.71 -0.52
C ASP A 73 9.43 10.02 0.79
N GLY A 74 10.21 11.10 0.79
CA GLY A 74 11.00 11.52 1.94
C GLY A 74 12.48 11.75 1.62
N GLU A 75 13.21 12.29 2.59
CA GLU A 75 14.62 12.70 2.41
C GLU A 75 15.57 11.55 2.05
N TYR A 76 15.25 10.31 2.49
CA TYR A 76 16.07 9.12 2.25
C TYR A 76 15.45 8.14 1.24
N GLN A 77 14.49 8.57 0.42
CA GLN A 77 13.81 7.71 -0.55
C GLN A 77 14.78 6.90 -1.44
N ASN A 78 15.95 7.45 -1.78
CA ASN A 78 16.95 6.78 -2.61
C ASN A 78 17.77 5.72 -1.85
N LYS A 79 17.66 5.64 -0.52
CA LYS A 79 18.38 4.69 0.33
C LYS A 79 17.55 3.43 0.62
N TYR A 80 16.29 3.38 0.19
CA TYR A 80 15.38 2.26 0.39
C TYR A 80 14.81 1.76 -0.93
N GLN A 81 14.50 0.48 -0.97
CA GLN A 81 13.77 -0.15 -2.07
C GLN A 81 12.93 -1.32 -1.58
N ILE A 82 11.87 -1.65 -2.31
CA ILE A 82 11.18 -2.91 -2.09
C ILE A 82 12.02 -4.05 -2.67
N ALA A 83 12.46 -4.92 -1.79
CA ALA A 83 13.13 -6.16 -2.15
C ALA A 83 12.09 -7.26 -2.39
N LEU A 84 12.37 -8.08 -3.39
CA LEU A 84 11.60 -9.27 -3.72
C LEU A 84 12.52 -10.46 -3.70
N LYS A 85 12.12 -11.51 -2.99
CA LYS A 85 12.84 -12.77 -2.91
C LYS A 85 11.85 -13.92 -3.07
N GLN A 86 12.10 -14.80 -4.00
CA GLN A 86 11.32 -16.03 -4.17
C GLN A 86 12.07 -17.21 -3.56
N GLU A 87 11.39 -17.96 -2.72
CA GLU A 87 11.88 -19.21 -2.13
C GLU A 87 10.83 -20.31 -2.38
N GLY A 88 11.17 -21.24 -3.27
CA GLY A 88 10.22 -22.24 -3.71
C GLY A 88 8.97 -21.62 -4.34
N THR A 89 7.80 -21.86 -3.75
CA THR A 89 6.52 -21.30 -4.20
C THR A 89 6.08 -20.05 -3.44
N GLN A 90 6.93 -19.51 -2.57
CA GLN A 90 6.64 -18.34 -1.75
C GLN A 90 7.41 -17.12 -2.27
N LEU A 91 6.71 -15.99 -2.45
CA LEU A 91 7.30 -14.70 -2.81
C LEU A 91 7.28 -13.76 -1.60
N PHE A 92 8.45 -13.32 -1.17
CA PHE A 92 8.65 -12.38 -0.06
C PHE A 92 8.84 -10.96 -0.60
N LEU A 93 8.16 -10.02 0.04
CA LEU A 93 8.28 -8.59 -0.21
C LEU A 93 8.62 -7.87 1.11
N ALA A 94 9.61 -6.98 1.07
CA ALA A 94 9.98 -6.16 2.21
C ALA A 94 10.60 -4.83 1.77
N LEU A 95 10.54 -3.81 2.62
CA LEU A 95 11.29 -2.57 2.42
C LEU A 95 12.72 -2.78 2.97
N ASN A 96 13.73 -2.68 2.09
CA ASN A 96 15.12 -2.86 2.48
C ASN A 96 15.92 -1.57 2.31
N TYR A 97 16.84 -1.35 3.24
CA TYR A 97 17.84 -0.31 3.15
C TYR A 97 18.99 -0.76 2.22
N VAL A 98 19.34 0.04 1.22
CA VAL A 98 20.31 -0.33 0.16
C VAL A 98 21.54 0.57 0.10
N SER A 99 21.68 1.55 1.00
CA SER A 99 22.87 2.42 1.01
C SER A 99 24.02 1.79 1.78
N PHE A 100 25.24 1.92 1.25
CA PHE A 100 26.50 1.57 1.94
C PHE A 100 27.03 2.72 2.80
N GLU A 101 26.35 3.87 2.77
CA GLU A 101 26.70 5.02 3.62
C GLU A 101 26.04 4.86 4.98
N ASP A 102 26.80 5.06 6.05
CA ASP A 102 26.26 5.12 7.40
C ASP A 102 25.23 6.26 7.50
N ILE A 103 24.06 5.96 8.05
CA ILE A 103 23.13 7.02 8.44
C ILE A 103 23.76 7.69 9.65
N PRO A 104 24.07 9.00 9.60
CA PRO A 104 24.58 9.69 10.76
C PRO A 104 23.63 9.48 11.95
N ASP A 105 24.14 8.92 13.05
CA ASP A 105 23.39 8.74 14.29
C ASP A 105 23.27 10.09 15.01
N ASP A 106 22.57 11.03 14.40
CA ASP A 106 22.27 12.32 15.00
C ASP A 106 20.78 12.37 15.42
N LYS A 107 20.50 13.19 16.43
CA LYS A 107 19.13 13.38 16.95
C LYS A 107 18.12 13.89 15.88
N ARG A 108 18.56 14.35 14.72
CA ARG A 108 17.70 14.77 13.60
C ARG A 108 17.17 13.58 12.83
N ASN A 109 17.81 12.41 12.92
CA ASN A 109 17.36 11.20 12.22
C ASN A 109 16.15 10.53 12.87
N ALA A 110 15.89 10.78 14.15
CA ALA A 110 14.76 10.20 14.88
C ALA A 110 13.37 10.60 14.34
N ASN A 111 13.28 11.66 13.51
CA ASN A 111 12.02 12.17 12.96
C ASN A 111 11.94 12.07 11.42
N LYS A 112 12.85 11.35 10.77
CA LYS A 112 12.84 11.24 9.30
C LYS A 112 11.95 10.08 8.88
N VAL A 113 10.68 10.37 8.65
CA VAL A 113 9.68 9.40 8.17
C VAL A 113 9.87 9.21 6.69
N ILE A 114 10.05 7.96 6.27
CA ILE A 114 9.91 7.56 4.87
C ILE A 114 8.49 7.09 4.69
N ALA A 115 7.76 7.77 3.81
CA ALA A 115 6.44 7.32 3.41
C ALA A 115 6.57 6.32 2.26
N ALA A 116 6.55 5.03 2.59
CA ALA A 116 6.53 3.96 1.60
C ALA A 116 5.08 3.54 1.32
N THR A 117 4.71 3.45 0.05
CA THR A 117 3.45 2.85 -0.40
C THR A 117 3.76 1.65 -1.28
N LEU A 118 3.11 0.53 -1.01
CA LEU A 118 3.24 -0.72 -1.75
C LEU A 118 1.90 -1.09 -2.38
N LYS A 119 1.89 -1.29 -3.70
CA LYS A 119 0.74 -1.83 -4.44
C LYS A 119 1.16 -3.14 -5.09
N VAL A 120 0.38 -4.19 -4.86
CA VAL A 120 0.64 -5.53 -5.39
C VAL A 120 -0.62 -6.04 -6.09
N GLU A 121 -0.47 -6.40 -7.36
CA GLU A 121 -1.51 -7.13 -8.09
C GLU A 121 -1.04 -8.57 -8.23
N ILE A 122 -1.89 -9.52 -7.87
CA ILE A 122 -1.56 -10.96 -7.86
C ILE A 122 -2.67 -11.76 -8.52
N PRO A 123 -2.40 -12.98 -8.99
CA PRO A 123 -3.45 -13.90 -9.42
C PRO A 123 -4.46 -14.17 -8.30
N GLU A 124 -5.69 -14.54 -8.70
CA GLU A 124 -6.69 -15.08 -7.78
C GLU A 124 -6.20 -16.39 -7.12
N ASP A 125 -6.79 -16.75 -5.99
CA ASP A 125 -6.60 -18.02 -5.28
C ASP A 125 -5.18 -18.27 -4.74
N LEU A 126 -4.41 -17.21 -4.49
CA LEU A 126 -3.14 -17.30 -3.75
C LEU A 126 -3.34 -17.08 -2.25
N MET A 127 -2.43 -17.61 -1.45
CA MET A 127 -2.32 -17.32 -0.02
C MET A 127 -1.64 -15.97 0.17
N LEU A 128 -2.22 -15.11 1.01
CA LEU A 128 -1.69 -13.78 1.34
C LEU A 128 -1.37 -13.68 2.83
N ASN A 129 -0.14 -13.33 3.15
CA ASN A 129 0.33 -13.08 4.51
C ASN A 129 0.94 -11.68 4.60
N ILE A 130 0.40 -10.83 5.48
CA ILE A 130 0.90 -9.46 5.70
C ILE A 130 1.13 -9.26 7.18
N LYS A 131 2.32 -8.81 7.56
CA LYS A 131 2.65 -8.34 8.90
C LYS A 131 3.22 -6.94 8.84
N SER A 132 2.73 -6.04 9.67
CA SER A 132 3.21 -4.65 9.71
C SER A 132 3.16 -4.09 11.12
N ASP A 133 4.19 -3.32 11.46
CA ASP A 133 4.28 -2.56 12.71
C ASP A 133 3.47 -1.25 12.62
N VAL A 134 3.50 -0.58 11.49
CA VAL A 134 2.80 0.68 11.25
C VAL A 134 2.31 0.73 9.81
N GLY A 135 1.07 1.13 9.61
CA GLY A 135 0.54 1.30 8.27
C GLY A 135 -0.81 0.62 8.07
N SER A 136 -1.46 1.01 7.01
CA SER A 136 -2.80 0.54 6.69
C SER A 136 -2.77 -0.45 5.55
N VAL A 137 -3.66 -1.44 5.61
CA VAL A 137 -3.75 -2.52 4.64
C VAL A 137 -5.12 -2.50 3.97
N ASN A 138 -5.11 -2.49 2.64
CA ASN A 138 -6.29 -2.62 1.80
C ASN A 138 -6.14 -3.86 0.91
N VAL A 139 -7.04 -4.81 1.03
CA VAL A 139 -7.04 -6.07 0.27
C VAL A 139 -8.34 -6.19 -0.49
N THR A 140 -8.25 -6.47 -1.79
CA THR A 140 -9.44 -6.61 -2.65
C THR A 140 -9.30 -7.80 -3.58
N GLY A 141 -10.30 -8.67 -3.61
CA GLY A 141 -10.38 -9.77 -4.57
C GLY A 141 -10.70 -11.14 -3.98
N GLN A 142 -10.16 -12.18 -4.61
CA GLN A 142 -10.37 -13.58 -4.26
C GLN A 142 -9.06 -14.26 -3.89
N PHE A 143 -9.03 -14.91 -2.72
CA PHE A 143 -7.83 -15.50 -2.14
C PHE A 143 -8.12 -16.93 -1.69
N GLU A 144 -7.10 -17.78 -1.64
CA GLU A 144 -7.16 -19.06 -0.93
C GLU A 144 -7.25 -18.79 0.58
N SER A 145 -6.31 -18.04 1.12
CA SER A 145 -6.32 -17.63 2.51
C SER A 145 -5.74 -16.23 2.70
N ILE A 146 -6.19 -15.55 3.75
CA ILE A 146 -5.70 -14.23 4.15
C ILE A 146 -5.24 -14.30 5.61
N PHE A 147 -3.99 -13.91 5.86
CA PHE A 147 -3.47 -13.64 7.20
C PHE A 147 -2.93 -12.21 7.25
N ILE A 148 -3.47 -11.39 8.16
CA ILE A 148 -3.03 -10.01 8.36
C ILE A 148 -2.82 -9.77 9.85
N GLU A 149 -1.66 -9.22 10.20
CA GLU A 149 -1.30 -8.83 11.55
C GLU A 149 -0.73 -7.42 11.54
N LEU A 150 -1.40 -6.49 12.23
CA LEU A 150 -1.01 -5.08 12.32
C LEU A 150 -0.84 -4.68 13.77
N LEU A 151 0.27 -3.97 14.11
CA LEU A 151 0.38 -3.33 15.41
C LEU A 151 -0.42 -2.02 15.42
N GLN A 152 -0.26 -1.18 14.38
CA GLN A 152 -0.99 0.08 14.22
C GLN A 152 -1.46 0.28 12.78
N GLY A 153 -2.70 0.77 12.61
CA GLY A 153 -3.28 1.07 11.30
C GLY A 153 -4.56 0.31 11.04
N TYR A 154 -5.32 0.74 10.08
CA TYR A 154 -6.58 0.08 9.72
C TYR A 154 -6.37 -1.07 8.73
N CYS A 155 -7.26 -2.05 8.80
CA CYS A 155 -7.35 -3.14 7.81
C CYS A 155 -8.71 -3.08 7.10
N ASN A 156 -8.68 -3.01 5.78
CA ASN A 156 -9.88 -3.06 4.95
C ASN A 156 -9.78 -4.22 3.96
N VAL A 157 -10.71 -5.15 4.01
CA VAL A 157 -10.76 -6.32 3.12
C VAL A 157 -12.09 -6.36 2.38
N VAL A 158 -12.02 -6.44 1.06
CA VAL A 158 -13.20 -6.55 0.18
C VAL A 158 -13.04 -7.76 -0.71
N GLY A 159 -13.89 -8.77 -0.54
CA GLY A 159 -13.83 -9.95 -1.41
C GLY A 159 -14.12 -11.27 -0.72
N LYS A 160 -13.41 -12.33 -1.13
CA LYS A 160 -13.62 -13.70 -0.70
C LYS A 160 -12.31 -14.39 -0.36
N ALA A 161 -12.35 -15.29 0.62
CA ALA A 161 -11.28 -16.23 0.91
C ALA A 161 -11.87 -17.49 1.56
N SER A 162 -11.23 -18.63 1.36
CA SER A 162 -11.60 -19.89 2.04
C SER A 162 -11.39 -19.77 3.54
N SER A 163 -10.37 -19.04 3.98
CA SER A 163 -10.16 -18.67 5.38
C SER A 163 -9.53 -17.29 5.51
N ALA A 164 -9.79 -16.59 6.61
CA ALA A 164 -9.11 -15.35 6.92
C ALA A 164 -8.84 -15.24 8.42
N THR A 165 -7.67 -14.72 8.77
CA THR A 165 -7.31 -14.30 10.14
C THR A 165 -6.76 -12.88 10.06
N ILE A 166 -7.43 -11.95 10.74
CA ILE A 166 -7.05 -10.54 10.75
C ILE A 166 -6.95 -10.07 12.19
N ASN A 167 -5.76 -9.68 12.58
CA ASN A 167 -5.44 -9.23 13.93
C ASN A 167 -4.91 -7.80 13.90
N THR A 168 -5.42 -6.93 14.78
CA THR A 168 -4.89 -5.57 14.99
C THR A 168 -4.72 -5.28 16.48
N ILE A 169 -3.69 -4.53 16.85
CA ILE A 169 -3.58 -3.99 18.23
C ILE A 169 -4.31 -2.65 18.27
N ASP A 170 -3.86 -1.66 17.49
CA ASP A 170 -4.44 -0.32 17.39
C ASP A 170 -4.94 -0.05 15.96
N GLY A 171 -6.16 -0.51 15.68
CA GLY A 171 -6.72 -0.27 14.34
C GLY A 171 -8.07 -0.91 14.11
N ASN A 172 -8.87 -0.23 13.32
CA ASN A 172 -10.17 -0.73 12.91
C ASN A 172 -10.04 -1.80 11.82
N ILE A 173 -10.89 -2.80 11.88
CA ILE A 173 -11.04 -3.83 10.84
C ILE A 173 -12.38 -3.61 10.14
N LYS A 174 -12.34 -3.42 8.82
CA LYS A 174 -13.52 -3.36 7.99
C LYS A 174 -13.47 -4.47 6.94
N VAL A 175 -14.51 -5.27 6.90
CA VAL A 175 -14.64 -6.38 5.94
C VAL A 175 -15.92 -6.22 5.13
N ALA A 176 -15.84 -6.38 3.81
CA ALA A 176 -16.98 -6.54 2.93
C ALA A 176 -16.88 -7.90 2.22
N THR A 177 -17.77 -8.83 2.57
CA THR A 177 -17.78 -10.18 1.99
C THR A 177 -19.23 -10.70 1.91
N ASN A 178 -19.46 -11.77 1.14
CA ASN A 178 -20.80 -12.32 0.95
C ASN A 178 -21.01 -13.68 1.62
N ASN A 179 -19.93 -14.39 1.88
CA ASN A 179 -19.96 -15.83 2.11
C ASN A 179 -18.87 -16.27 3.08
N ALA A 180 -19.09 -16.02 4.37
CA ALA A 180 -18.19 -16.46 5.43
C ALA A 180 -18.92 -16.58 6.78
N VAL A 181 -18.49 -17.49 7.62
CA VAL A 181 -18.79 -17.51 9.06
C VAL A 181 -17.82 -16.57 9.75
N ILE A 182 -18.32 -15.52 10.36
CA ILE A 182 -17.52 -14.46 10.98
C ILE A 182 -17.43 -14.67 12.49
N ASN A 183 -16.20 -14.82 12.98
CA ASN A 183 -15.85 -14.77 14.40
C ASN A 183 -15.13 -13.45 14.67
N ALA A 184 -15.85 -12.42 15.07
CA ALA A 184 -15.32 -11.08 15.31
C ALA A 184 -15.32 -10.75 16.81
N ASN A 185 -14.17 -10.34 17.33
CA ASN A 185 -14.01 -9.92 18.72
C ASN A 185 -13.09 -8.71 18.86
N SER A 186 -13.60 -7.63 19.42
CA SER A 186 -12.80 -6.46 19.84
C SER A 186 -12.79 -6.37 21.37
N LYS A 187 -11.60 -6.20 21.95
CA LYS A 187 -11.44 -6.15 23.40
C LYS A 187 -11.93 -4.81 23.99
N HIS A 188 -11.63 -3.70 23.34
CA HIS A 188 -11.96 -2.35 23.83
C HIS A 188 -12.83 -1.54 22.85
N GLY A 189 -13.08 -2.06 21.63
CA GLY A 189 -13.97 -1.47 20.62
C GLY A 189 -15.28 -2.24 20.48
N ASN A 190 -16.02 -1.90 19.45
CA ASN A 190 -17.28 -2.54 19.09
C ASN A 190 -17.09 -3.53 17.95
N SER A 191 -17.86 -4.63 17.96
CA SER A 191 -17.91 -5.58 16.86
C SER A 191 -19.33 -5.61 16.28
N LYS A 192 -19.45 -5.32 14.99
CA LYS A 192 -20.72 -5.34 14.25
C LYS A 192 -20.56 -6.13 12.96
N ALA A 193 -21.44 -7.09 12.74
CA ALA A 193 -21.45 -7.90 11.53
C ALA A 193 -22.87 -8.04 10.98
N ASP A 194 -23.02 -7.88 9.66
CA ASP A 194 -24.24 -8.19 8.93
C ASP A 194 -24.44 -9.71 8.87
N LEU A 195 -25.69 -10.13 8.67
CA LEU A 195 -26.02 -11.53 8.38
C LEU A 195 -25.54 -11.89 6.97
N LEU A 196 -24.55 -12.79 6.91
CA LEU A 196 -24.03 -13.31 5.66
C LEU A 196 -24.70 -14.65 5.29
N LYS A 197 -24.50 -15.09 4.06
CA LYS A 197 -24.97 -16.40 3.62
C LYS A 197 -24.20 -17.51 4.38
N PRO A 198 -24.83 -18.64 4.72
CA PRO A 198 -24.13 -19.81 5.27
C PRO A 198 -22.97 -20.23 4.37
N SER A 199 -21.85 -20.58 4.97
CA SER A 199 -20.61 -20.93 4.28
C SER A 199 -19.77 -21.87 5.15
N GLU A 200 -18.87 -22.61 4.53
CA GLU A 200 -17.81 -23.36 5.19
C GLU A 200 -16.55 -22.50 5.44
N ASN A 201 -16.48 -21.31 4.80
CA ASN A 201 -15.37 -20.37 4.95
C ASN A 201 -15.42 -19.69 6.32
N VAL A 202 -14.39 -19.80 7.11
CA VAL A 202 -14.34 -19.25 8.47
C VAL A 202 -13.34 -18.12 8.54
N TRP A 203 -13.80 -16.95 9.03
CA TRP A 203 -12.98 -15.76 9.19
C TRP A 203 -12.90 -15.36 10.66
N HIS A 204 -11.68 -15.21 11.17
CA HIS A 204 -11.37 -14.75 12.52
C HIS A 204 -10.87 -13.32 12.48
N LEU A 205 -11.57 -12.41 13.13
CA LEU A 205 -11.26 -10.98 13.19
C LEU A 205 -11.07 -10.59 14.65
N TYR A 206 -9.90 -10.09 14.98
CA TYR A 206 -9.57 -9.69 16.34
C TYR A 206 -8.92 -8.31 16.38
N SER A 207 -9.42 -7.44 17.27
CA SER A 207 -8.80 -6.14 17.56
C SER A 207 -8.68 -5.95 19.07
N ILE A 208 -7.61 -5.26 19.51
CA ILE A 208 -7.52 -4.85 20.91
C ILE A 208 -8.23 -3.50 21.10
N ASN A 209 -7.83 -2.46 20.34
CA ASN A 209 -8.29 -1.08 20.53
C ASN A 209 -9.01 -0.51 19.28
N GLY A 210 -9.62 -1.35 18.47
CA GLY A 210 -10.30 -0.89 17.26
C GLY A 210 -11.67 -1.49 17.09
N ASP A 211 -12.53 -0.85 16.33
CA ASP A 211 -13.83 -1.37 15.95
C ASP A 211 -13.70 -2.39 14.82
N ILE A 212 -14.56 -3.40 14.85
CA ILE A 212 -14.68 -4.40 13.78
C ILE A 212 -16.05 -4.23 13.12
N THR A 213 -16.05 -4.00 11.81
CA THR A 213 -17.27 -3.87 11.03
C THR A 213 -17.24 -4.83 9.85
N VAL A 214 -18.23 -5.71 9.79
CA VAL A 214 -18.43 -6.61 8.66
C VAL A 214 -19.73 -6.26 7.96
N VAL A 215 -19.64 -6.00 6.67
CA VAL A 215 -20.79 -5.68 5.82
C VAL A 215 -20.93 -6.69 4.70
N LYS A 216 -22.15 -6.90 4.26
CA LYS A 216 -22.40 -7.71 3.07
C LYS A 216 -21.91 -6.94 1.84
N GLN A 217 -21.12 -7.61 1.00
CA GLN A 217 -20.69 -7.06 -0.29
C GLN A 217 -21.88 -6.99 -1.26
N GLU A 218 -22.10 -5.84 -1.89
CA GLU A 218 -23.10 -5.63 -2.94
C GLU A 218 -22.74 -6.30 -4.26
#